data_920a6f53a36405c46cbe00bc52c6c3f3
#
_entry.id   920a6f53a36405c46cbe00bc52c6c3f3
#
_cell.length_a   1.000
_cell.length_b   1.000
_cell.length_c   1.000
_cell.angle_alpha   90.00
_cell.angle_beta   90.00
_cell.angle_gamma   90.00
#
_symmetry.space_group_name_H-M   'P 1'
#
loop_
_entity.id
_entity.type
_entity.pdbx_description
1 polymer ?
#
loop_
_entity_poly.entity_id
_entity_poly.type
_entity_poly.pdbx_seq_one_letter_code
_entity_poly.pdbx_strand_id
1 'polypeptide(L)'
;VLGKPPNHLVVPWSTVTVRGFLLSQQITPVRFSRLKARARLIWPPGPYTLASATTRVCETIINCSGLRGLSCFAVLDGELGVRQIAAAVTVELGISGVTRILKPSLTIQERVQLETALVTK
;
A
#
# COMPACT_ATOMS: atom_id res chain seq x y z
N VAL A 1 8.77 -1.56 2.09
CA VAL A 1 9.52 -1.88 3.32
C VAL A 1 10.31 -0.66 3.74
N LEU A 2 10.31 -0.33 5.03
CA LEU A 2 11.02 0.84 5.55
C LEU A 2 12.54 0.74 5.29
N GLY A 3 13.12 1.82 4.77
CA GLY A 3 14.55 1.86 4.44
C GLY A 3 14.96 1.14 3.15
N LYS A 4 14.01 0.61 2.39
CA LYS A 4 14.26 -0.04 1.10
C LYS A 4 14.03 0.93 -0.07
N PRO A 5 14.77 0.77 -1.18
CA PRO A 5 14.59 1.60 -2.36
C PRO A 5 13.22 1.38 -3.04
N PRO A 6 12.78 2.30 -3.92
CA PRO A 6 11.44 2.28 -4.52
C PRO A 6 11.13 1.06 -5.42
N ASN A 7 12.15 0.30 -5.83
CA ASN A 7 11.96 -0.98 -6.53
C ASN A 7 11.33 -2.07 -5.65
N HIS A 8 11.30 -1.88 -4.33
CA HIS A 8 10.58 -2.72 -3.37
C HIS A 8 9.12 -2.31 -3.16
N LEU A 9 8.62 -1.35 -3.95
CA LEU A 9 7.21 -1.00 -3.98
C LEU A 9 6.44 -2.02 -4.83
N VAL A 10 5.58 -2.79 -4.19
CA VAL A 10 4.66 -3.70 -4.87
C VAL A 10 3.25 -3.11 -4.79
N VAL A 11 2.69 -2.80 -5.94
CA VAL A 11 1.30 -2.32 -6.05
C VAL A 11 0.47 -3.47 -6.63
N PRO A 12 -0.59 -3.91 -5.96
CA PRO A 12 -1.47 -4.97 -6.47
C PRO A 12 -2.35 -4.43 -7.61
N TRP A 13 -1.75 -4.21 -8.76
CA TRP A 13 -2.41 -3.62 -9.93
C TRP A 13 -3.62 -4.39 -10.41
N SER A 14 -3.67 -5.69 -10.12
CA SER A 14 -4.79 -6.57 -10.47
C SER A 14 -6.09 -6.21 -9.74
N THR A 15 -5.99 -5.57 -8.56
CA THR A 15 -7.13 -5.23 -7.72
C THR A 15 -7.42 -3.74 -7.61
N VAL A 16 -6.63 -2.91 -8.32
CA VAL A 16 -6.85 -1.45 -8.31
C VAL A 16 -8.16 -1.11 -8.99
N THR A 17 -9.01 -0.41 -8.28
CA THR A 17 -10.32 0.04 -8.78
C THR A 17 -10.42 1.56 -8.82
N VAL A 18 -11.17 2.07 -9.78
CA VAL A 18 -11.59 3.47 -9.87
C VAL A 18 -13.10 3.52 -10.00
N ARG A 19 -13.76 4.20 -9.08
CA ARG A 19 -15.22 4.28 -9.02
C ARG A 19 -15.92 2.91 -9.02
N GLY A 20 -15.29 1.91 -8.37
CA GLY A 20 -15.81 0.55 -8.28
C GLY A 20 -15.51 -0.38 -9.45
N PHE A 21 -14.86 0.11 -10.51
CA PHE A 21 -14.47 -0.69 -11.69
C PHE A 21 -12.97 -0.94 -11.70
N LEU A 22 -12.54 -2.11 -12.17
CA LEU A 22 -11.12 -2.42 -12.29
C LEU A 22 -10.43 -1.42 -13.23
N LEU A 23 -9.33 -0.85 -12.77
CA LEU A 23 -8.57 0.15 -13.54
C LEU A 23 -8.12 -0.41 -14.90
N SER A 24 -7.74 -1.68 -14.95
CA SER A 24 -7.32 -2.36 -16.19
C SER A 24 -8.41 -2.41 -17.27
N GLN A 25 -9.68 -2.32 -16.87
CA GLN A 25 -10.83 -2.30 -17.80
C GLN A 25 -11.20 -0.87 -18.24
N GLN A 26 -10.76 0.15 -17.51
CA GLN A 26 -11.13 1.55 -17.74
C GLN A 26 -10.14 2.30 -18.62
N ILE A 27 -8.93 1.80 -18.77
CA ILE A 27 -7.87 2.47 -19.52
C ILE A 27 -7.18 1.50 -20.48
N THR A 28 -6.66 2.07 -21.58
CA THR A 28 -5.91 1.28 -22.57
C THR A 28 -4.62 0.70 -21.99
N PRO A 29 -4.12 -0.44 -22.49
CA PRO A 29 -2.87 -1.05 -22.02
C PRO A 29 -1.68 -0.08 -22.04
N VAL A 30 -1.61 0.80 -23.04
CA VAL A 30 -0.55 1.83 -23.16
C VAL A 30 -0.62 2.84 -21.99
N ARG A 31 -1.83 3.34 -21.70
CA ARG A 31 -2.03 4.25 -20.56
C ARG A 31 -1.75 3.55 -19.23
N PHE A 32 -2.14 2.31 -19.12
CA PHE A 32 -1.86 1.50 -17.94
C PHE A 32 -0.36 1.33 -17.69
N SER A 33 0.42 1.01 -18.73
CA SER A 33 1.89 0.91 -18.64
C SER A 33 2.54 2.24 -18.25
N ARG A 34 2.07 3.36 -18.81
CA ARG A 34 2.54 4.71 -18.45
C ARG A 34 2.23 5.04 -16.98
N LEU A 35 1.05 4.66 -16.48
CA LEU A 35 0.67 4.86 -15.08
C LEU A 35 1.58 4.07 -14.14
N LYS A 36 1.86 2.81 -14.45
CA LYS A 36 2.80 1.97 -13.68
C LYS A 36 4.19 2.58 -13.61
N ALA A 37 4.70 3.09 -14.74
CA ALA A 37 6.00 3.75 -14.78
C ALA A 37 6.02 5.02 -13.92
N ARG A 38 4.98 5.86 -14.00
CA ARG A 38 4.85 7.09 -13.20
C ARG A 38 4.72 6.81 -11.70
N ALA A 39 4.01 5.76 -11.31
CA ALA A 39 3.85 5.40 -9.90
C ALA A 39 5.20 5.15 -9.19
N ARG A 40 6.21 4.66 -9.92
CA ARG A 40 7.56 4.47 -9.39
C ARG A 40 8.34 5.77 -9.19
N LEU A 41 7.96 6.83 -9.90
CA LEU A 41 8.63 8.14 -9.84
C LEU A 41 8.10 9.06 -8.73
N ILE A 42 7.03 8.66 -8.03
CA ILE A 42 6.43 9.45 -6.94
C ILE A 42 7.31 9.40 -5.66
N TRP A 43 8.30 8.54 -5.62
CA TRP A 43 9.20 8.43 -4.49
C TRP A 43 10.47 9.29 -4.66
N PRO A 44 10.95 10.01 -3.62
CA PRO A 44 10.30 10.20 -2.31
C PRO A 44 9.10 11.16 -2.40
N PRO A 45 8.07 10.96 -1.57
CA PRO A 45 6.92 11.85 -1.57
C PRO A 45 7.31 13.25 -1.06
N GLY A 46 6.73 14.28 -1.65
CA GLY A 46 6.95 15.65 -1.22
C GLY A 46 6.34 15.94 0.17
N PRO A 47 6.78 17.02 0.85
CA PRO A 47 6.34 17.34 2.21
C PRO A 47 4.83 17.54 2.33
N TYR A 48 4.18 18.15 1.36
CA TYR A 48 2.73 18.34 1.34
C TYR A 48 1.96 17.01 1.23
N THR A 49 2.48 16.07 0.45
CA THR A 49 1.90 14.73 0.33
C THR A 49 2.00 13.97 1.65
N LEU A 50 3.15 14.05 2.32
CA LEU A 50 3.36 13.45 3.64
C LEU A 50 2.45 14.08 4.68
N ALA A 51 2.36 15.41 4.73
CA ALA A 51 1.50 16.12 5.65
C ALA A 51 0.03 15.74 5.47
N SER A 52 -0.47 15.72 4.23
CA SER A 52 -1.84 15.32 3.90
C SER A 52 -2.13 13.88 4.32
N ALA A 53 -1.21 12.94 4.05
CA ALA A 53 -1.36 11.55 4.45
C ALA A 53 -1.38 11.39 5.97
N THR A 54 -0.49 12.09 6.69
CA THR A 54 -0.42 12.08 8.17
C THR A 54 -1.70 12.64 8.77
N THR A 55 -2.17 13.80 8.27
CA THR A 55 -3.43 14.41 8.73
C THR A 55 -4.59 13.43 8.60
N ARG A 56 -4.70 12.74 7.47
CA ARG A 56 -5.77 11.76 7.24
C ARG A 56 -5.72 10.58 8.21
N VAL A 57 -4.53 10.09 8.56
CA VAL A 57 -4.35 9.07 9.59
C VAL A 57 -4.81 9.57 10.95
N CYS A 58 -4.34 10.76 11.36
CA CYS A 58 -4.71 11.38 12.63
C CYS A 58 -6.22 11.63 12.74
N GLU A 59 -6.84 12.20 11.71
CA GLU A 59 -8.29 12.43 11.66
C GLU A 59 -9.08 11.12 11.81
N THR A 60 -8.62 10.05 11.17
CA THR A 60 -9.26 8.74 11.27
C THR A 60 -9.23 8.18 12.69
N ILE A 61 -8.09 8.33 13.38
CA ILE A 61 -7.93 7.87 14.76
C ILE A 61 -8.78 8.74 15.71
N ILE A 62 -8.71 10.06 15.58
CA ILE A 62 -9.39 11.01 16.49
C ILE A 62 -10.91 10.92 16.32
N ASN A 63 -11.40 10.86 15.10
CA ASN A 63 -12.83 10.86 14.82
C ASN A 63 -13.49 9.48 14.96
N CYS A 64 -12.72 8.45 15.32
CA CYS A 64 -13.19 7.06 15.44
C CYS A 64 -13.97 6.58 14.19
N SER A 65 -13.65 7.16 13.03
CA SER A 65 -14.42 6.96 11.80
C SER A 65 -14.21 5.59 11.15
N GLY A 66 -13.32 4.76 11.73
CA GLY A 66 -13.11 3.38 11.29
C GLY A 66 -12.77 3.29 9.80
N LEU A 67 -11.73 3.99 9.34
CA LEU A 67 -11.37 3.96 7.91
C LEU A 67 -10.77 2.60 7.54
N ARG A 68 -11.41 1.94 6.60
CA ARG A 68 -10.93 0.68 6.03
C ARG A 68 -10.11 0.95 4.78
N GLY A 69 -8.99 0.24 4.67
CA GLY A 69 -8.19 0.27 3.46
C GLY A 69 -7.26 1.48 3.34
N LEU A 70 -6.75 2.01 4.44
CA LEU A 70 -5.68 3.00 4.43
C LEU A 70 -4.32 2.30 4.36
N SER A 71 -3.41 2.80 3.52
CA SER A 71 -2.04 2.29 3.46
C SER A 71 -1.15 3.05 4.44
N CYS A 72 -0.56 2.34 5.39
CA CYS A 72 0.42 2.90 6.31
C CYS A 72 1.49 1.88 6.69
N PHE A 73 2.60 2.36 7.26
CA PHE A 73 3.62 1.47 7.78
C PHE A 73 3.14 0.82 9.08
N ALA A 74 3.13 -0.50 9.10
CA ALA A 74 2.86 -1.30 10.28
C ALA A 74 3.95 -2.35 10.46
N VAL A 75 4.21 -2.71 11.72
CA VAL A 75 5.10 -3.83 12.03
C VAL A 75 4.31 -5.12 11.84
N LEU A 76 4.83 -6.00 10.97
CA LEU A 76 4.23 -7.30 10.69
C LEU A 76 4.68 -8.31 11.74
N ASP A 77 3.74 -9.10 12.24
CA ASP A 77 3.99 -10.18 13.20
C ASP A 77 3.38 -11.51 12.73
N GLY A 78 3.81 -11.94 11.57
CA GLY A 78 3.35 -13.18 10.91
C GLY A 78 2.48 -12.93 9.68
N GLU A 79 1.96 -11.71 9.51
CA GLU A 79 1.27 -11.34 8.27
C GLU A 79 2.26 -11.38 7.10
N LEU A 80 1.76 -11.79 5.93
CA LEU A 80 2.56 -11.96 4.71
C LEU A 80 3.78 -12.89 4.89
N GLY A 81 3.79 -13.75 5.92
CA GLY A 81 4.85 -14.72 6.19
C GLY A 81 6.13 -14.14 6.81
N VAL A 82 6.13 -12.89 7.24
CA VAL A 82 7.29 -12.22 7.85
C VAL A 82 6.98 -11.71 9.25
N ARG A 83 8.02 -11.56 10.08
CA ARG A 83 7.91 -11.05 11.46
C ARG A 83 8.90 -9.93 11.70
N GLN A 84 8.52 -8.97 12.54
CA GLN A 84 9.34 -7.85 12.98
C GLN A 84 9.88 -6.98 11.83
N ILE A 85 9.12 -6.90 10.75
CA ILE A 85 9.44 -6.05 9.59
C ILE A 85 8.38 -4.96 9.50
N ALA A 86 8.83 -3.69 9.41
CA ALA A 86 7.95 -2.57 9.10
C ALA A 86 7.75 -2.47 7.59
N ALA A 87 6.51 -2.62 7.15
CA ALA A 87 6.13 -2.51 5.74
C ALA A 87 4.87 -1.67 5.58
N ALA A 88 4.76 -0.97 4.44
CA ALA A 88 3.53 -0.30 4.06
C ALA A 88 2.51 -1.35 3.62
N VAL A 89 1.44 -1.46 4.37
CA VAL A 89 0.35 -2.41 4.13
C VAL A 89 -1.00 -1.72 4.25
N THR A 90 -2.01 -2.32 3.66
CA THR A 90 -3.38 -1.82 3.81
C THR A 90 -3.90 -2.25 5.18
N VAL A 91 -4.39 -1.28 5.95
CA VAL A 91 -4.88 -1.51 7.31
C VAL A 91 -6.27 -0.95 7.53
N GLU A 92 -6.93 -1.47 8.55
CA GLU A 92 -8.07 -0.81 9.20
C GLU A 92 -7.53 -0.05 10.41
N LEU A 93 -7.92 1.22 10.54
CA LEU A 93 -7.56 2.07 11.68
C LEU A 93 -8.78 2.27 12.58
N GLY A 94 -8.53 2.20 13.87
CA GLY A 94 -9.48 2.56 14.91
C GLY A 94 -8.85 3.50 15.93
N ILE A 95 -9.55 3.77 17.02
CA ILE A 95 -9.09 4.65 18.10
C ILE A 95 -7.77 4.18 18.76
N SER A 96 -7.52 2.88 18.77
CA SER A 96 -6.28 2.29 19.30
C SER A 96 -5.15 2.17 18.27
N GLY A 97 -5.31 2.76 17.06
CA GLY A 97 -4.36 2.63 15.96
C GLY A 97 -4.75 1.54 14.96
N VAL A 98 -3.79 0.75 14.50
CA VAL A 98 -4.02 -0.37 13.57
C VAL A 98 -4.80 -1.47 14.27
N THR A 99 -6.03 -1.70 13.84
CA THR A 99 -6.89 -2.76 14.38
C THR A 99 -6.79 -4.05 13.58
N ARG A 100 -6.49 -3.94 12.28
CA ARG A 100 -6.39 -5.09 11.38
C ARG A 100 -5.52 -4.77 10.17
N ILE A 101 -4.69 -5.74 9.79
CA ILE A 101 -3.95 -5.71 8.53
C ILE A 101 -4.77 -6.44 7.47
N LEU A 102 -5.08 -5.75 6.37
CA LEU A 102 -5.84 -6.32 5.27
C LEU A 102 -4.89 -7.00 4.28
N LYS A 103 -5.10 -8.29 4.06
CA LYS A 103 -4.33 -9.04 3.06
C LYS A 103 -4.88 -8.74 1.67
N PRO A 104 -4.09 -8.16 0.75
CA PRO A 104 -4.54 -7.94 -0.61
C PRO A 104 -4.67 -9.28 -1.36
N SER A 105 -5.63 -9.36 -2.26
CA SER A 105 -5.69 -10.46 -3.24
C SER A 105 -4.61 -10.21 -4.30
N LEU A 106 -3.58 -11.04 -4.28
CA LEU A 106 -2.43 -10.91 -5.18
C LEU A 106 -2.46 -12.00 -6.24
N THR A 107 -2.11 -11.65 -7.47
CA THR A 107 -1.76 -12.63 -8.50
C THR A 107 -0.46 -13.36 -8.12
N ILE A 108 -0.19 -14.49 -8.76
CA ILE A 108 1.04 -15.26 -8.51
C ILE A 108 2.28 -14.38 -8.71
N GLN A 109 2.31 -13.57 -9.77
CA GLN A 109 3.43 -12.67 -10.05
C GLN A 109 3.60 -11.58 -8.98
N GLU A 110 2.50 -10.96 -8.54
CA GLU A 110 2.52 -9.95 -7.49
C GLU A 110 2.96 -10.54 -6.14
N ARG A 111 2.58 -11.78 -5.85
CA ARG A 111 3.02 -12.50 -4.66
C ARG A 111 4.53 -12.74 -4.67
N VAL A 112 5.08 -13.25 -5.77
CA VAL A 112 6.53 -13.46 -5.93
C VAL A 112 7.29 -12.13 -5.76
N GLN A 113 6.80 -11.04 -6.35
CA GLN A 113 7.40 -9.71 -6.18
C GLN A 113 7.38 -9.26 -4.72
N LEU A 114 6.27 -9.48 -4.01
CA LEU A 114 6.14 -9.13 -2.59
C LEU A 114 7.10 -9.94 -1.72
N GLU A 115 7.15 -11.25 -1.90
CA GLU A 115 8.06 -12.13 -1.18
C GLU A 115 9.53 -11.72 -1.42
N THR A 116 9.90 -11.44 -2.67
CA THR A 116 11.23 -10.95 -3.01
C THR A 116 11.52 -9.61 -2.31
N ALA A 117 10.57 -8.67 -2.32
CA ALA A 117 10.74 -7.37 -1.67
C ALA A 117 10.87 -7.46 -0.13
N LEU A 118 10.26 -8.46 0.50
CA LEU A 118 10.31 -8.66 1.95
C LEU A 118 11.57 -9.40 2.40
N VAL A 119 12.06 -10.34 1.61
CA VAL A 119 13.21 -11.21 1.96
C VAL A 119 14.55 -10.60 1.59
N THR A 120 14.63 -9.77 0.56
CA THR A 120 15.91 -9.16 0.15
C THR A 120 16.44 -8.23 1.25
N LYS A 121 17.55 -8.66 1.86
CA LYS A 121 18.29 -7.88 2.87
C LYS A 121 19.01 -6.69 2.26
#